data_1bf2905fd23603f0a6849e3c62335c1e
#
_entry.id   1bf2905fd23603f0a6849e3c62335c1e
#
_cell.length_a   1.000
_cell.length_b   1.000
_cell.length_c   1.000
_cell.angle_alpha   90.00
_cell.angle_beta   90.00
_cell.angle_gamma   90.00
#
_symmetry.space_group_name_H-M   'P 1'
#
loop_
_entity.id
_entity.type
_entity.pdbx_description
1 polymer ?
#
loop_
_entity_poly.entity_id
_entity_poly.type
_entity_poly.pdbx_seq_one_letter_code
_entity_poly.pdbx_strand_id
1 'polypeptide(L)'
;SYDEDEMSWAAVWLNIATGDYTYIDEIISVDSSGTYTGYLKKIISTTENTWQNIWVHSWDTVWGGVFAKLAPITDDPEHWYFFRWNIEYWSGVPHEDPNDGTFLAASPAGYRMLTTWGSARYNMAAQMCALVYNKYKPNQDFVDWCKGQTDYLLGDNPMDTCYLVGYAENSAVNPHHRASHGSTTNSMLIPETQRHVLWGALVGGPDETDFHRDDITDYIYNEVAIDYNAGCVGAFAGLYEIYGQGQEADPSVPVYQVDEKSFHKLWLAESPLLQVWDG
;
A
#
# COMPACT_ATOMS: atom_id res chain seq x y z
N SER A 1 11.60 -13.99 6.87
CA SER A 1 11.66 -12.54 6.70
C SER A 1 13.11 -12.13 6.69
N TYR A 2 13.41 -11.20 5.88
CA TYR A 2 14.71 -10.57 5.79
C TYR A 2 14.54 -9.19 6.43
N ASP A 3 15.60 -8.61 6.96
CA ASP A 3 15.59 -7.30 7.60
C ASP A 3 16.34 -6.23 6.77
N GLU A 4 16.89 -6.64 5.61
CA GLU A 4 17.65 -5.73 4.75
C GLU A 4 16.78 -4.64 4.12
N ASP A 5 15.50 -4.89 3.88
CA ASP A 5 14.55 -3.87 3.39
C ASP A 5 14.16 -2.88 4.49
N GLU A 6 13.92 -3.33 5.72
CA GLU A 6 13.65 -2.45 6.85
C GLU A 6 14.91 -1.63 7.23
N MET A 7 16.09 -2.25 7.16
CA MET A 7 17.35 -1.54 7.36
C MET A 7 17.56 -0.48 6.27
N SER A 8 17.29 -0.82 5.02
CA SER A 8 17.34 0.14 3.91
C SER A 8 16.30 1.25 4.07
N TRP A 9 15.08 0.91 4.51
CA TRP A 9 14.02 1.89 4.78
C TRP A 9 14.42 2.85 5.89
N ALA A 10 14.99 2.35 6.99
CA ALA A 10 15.54 3.19 8.05
C ALA A 10 16.67 4.08 7.54
N ALA A 11 17.59 3.54 6.74
CA ALA A 11 18.74 4.26 6.21
C ALA A 11 18.34 5.42 5.28
N VAL A 12 17.38 5.22 4.35
CA VAL A 12 16.93 6.34 3.51
C VAL A 12 16.29 7.46 4.33
N TRP A 13 15.53 7.14 5.39
CA TRP A 13 14.91 8.14 6.25
C TRP A 13 15.94 8.84 7.16
N LEU A 14 16.95 8.12 7.64
CA LEU A 14 18.06 8.72 8.40
C LEU A 14 18.86 9.69 7.52
N ASN A 15 19.14 9.33 6.28
CA ASN A 15 19.75 10.25 5.33
C ASN A 15 18.91 11.52 5.14
N ILE A 16 17.59 11.37 4.91
CA ILE A 16 16.67 12.50 4.72
C ILE A 16 16.67 13.41 5.97
N ALA A 17 16.70 12.82 7.17
CA ALA A 17 16.61 13.56 8.42
C ALA A 17 17.92 14.25 8.80
N THR A 18 19.07 13.66 8.48
CA THR A 18 20.39 14.12 8.94
C THR A 18 21.25 14.76 7.85
N GLY A 19 20.97 14.45 6.58
CA GLY A 19 21.84 14.78 5.44
C GLY A 19 23.11 13.94 5.36
N ASP A 20 23.27 12.91 6.20
CA ASP A 20 24.44 12.04 6.22
C ASP A 20 24.30 10.93 5.17
N TYR A 21 25.13 10.99 4.13
CA TYR A 21 25.10 10.07 3.00
C TYR A 21 25.67 8.68 3.36
N THR A 22 26.34 8.51 4.49
CA THR A 22 26.86 7.20 4.92
C THR A 22 25.75 6.18 5.09
N TYR A 23 24.53 6.62 5.44
CA TYR A 23 23.36 5.73 5.47
C TYR A 23 22.97 5.20 4.07
N ILE A 24 23.18 5.99 3.02
CA ILE A 24 22.92 5.52 1.65
C ILE A 24 24.00 4.53 1.22
N ASP A 25 25.27 4.76 1.59
CA ASP A 25 26.39 3.85 1.30
C ASP A 25 26.14 2.45 1.89
N GLU A 26 25.49 2.34 3.06
CA GLU A 26 25.09 1.05 3.64
C GLU A 26 24.16 0.26 2.71
N ILE A 27 23.35 0.93 1.90
CA ILE A 27 22.40 0.31 0.98
C ILE A 27 23.10 -0.07 -0.33
N ILE A 28 23.86 0.86 -0.94
CA ILE A 28 24.30 0.79 -2.34
C ILE A 28 25.78 0.41 -2.52
N SER A 29 26.55 0.18 -1.46
CA SER A 29 27.95 -0.16 -1.58
C SER A 29 28.18 -1.31 -2.54
N VAL A 30 29.22 -1.21 -3.36
CA VAL A 30 29.66 -2.21 -4.32
C VAL A 30 31.13 -2.57 -4.09
N ASP A 31 31.54 -3.75 -4.54
CA ASP A 31 32.94 -4.16 -4.58
C ASP A 31 33.64 -3.64 -5.85
N SER A 32 34.91 -4.01 -6.02
CA SER A 32 35.72 -3.61 -7.16
C SER A 32 35.23 -4.14 -8.52
N SER A 33 34.32 -5.09 -8.53
CA SER A 33 33.68 -5.64 -9.75
C SER A 33 32.35 -4.94 -10.06
N GLY A 34 31.86 -4.05 -9.17
CA GLY A 34 30.56 -3.41 -9.29
C GLY A 34 29.41 -4.25 -8.71
N THR A 35 29.73 -5.35 -8.00
CA THR A 35 28.71 -6.17 -7.35
C THR A 35 28.27 -5.54 -6.03
N TYR A 36 26.97 -5.43 -5.79
CA TYR A 36 26.45 -4.89 -4.53
C TYR A 36 26.92 -5.67 -3.31
N THR A 37 27.46 -4.97 -2.33
CA THR A 37 27.87 -5.49 -1.02
C THR A 37 27.03 -4.90 0.11
N GLY A 38 26.36 -3.76 -0.12
CA GLY A 38 25.38 -3.17 0.77
C GLY A 38 24.05 -3.96 0.78
N TYR A 39 23.02 -3.41 1.41
CA TYR A 39 21.74 -4.12 1.57
C TYR A 39 21.08 -4.49 0.24
N LEU A 40 21.30 -3.72 -0.84
CA LEU A 40 20.77 -4.04 -2.17
C LEU A 40 21.25 -5.39 -2.73
N LYS A 41 22.37 -5.93 -2.25
CA LYS A 41 22.83 -7.28 -2.65
C LYS A 41 21.75 -8.35 -2.45
N LYS A 42 20.84 -8.12 -1.49
CA LYS A 42 19.78 -9.07 -1.18
C LYS A 42 18.75 -9.23 -2.29
N ILE A 43 18.48 -8.15 -2.98
CA ILE A 43 17.43 -8.09 -4.02
C ILE A 43 18.00 -8.05 -5.44
N ILE A 44 19.25 -7.63 -5.62
CA ILE A 44 19.87 -7.42 -6.93
C ILE A 44 21.02 -8.43 -7.21
N SER A 45 21.44 -9.22 -6.24
CA SER A 45 22.66 -10.05 -6.36
C SER A 45 22.57 -11.26 -7.27
N THR A 46 21.40 -11.63 -7.78
CA THR A 46 21.26 -12.78 -8.67
C THR A 46 20.57 -12.34 -9.95
N THR A 47 21.36 -12.14 -10.98
CA THR A 47 20.95 -11.67 -12.32
C THR A 47 19.98 -12.59 -13.06
N GLU A 48 19.66 -13.77 -12.51
CA GLU A 48 18.85 -14.79 -13.17
C GLU A 48 17.37 -14.82 -12.74
N ASN A 49 17.01 -14.07 -11.70
CA ASN A 49 15.66 -14.10 -11.13
C ASN A 49 14.93 -12.76 -11.30
N THR A 50 14.05 -12.69 -12.26
CA THR A 50 13.18 -11.52 -12.49
C THR A 50 12.36 -11.13 -11.26
N TRP A 51 12.06 -12.07 -10.34
CA TRP A 51 11.37 -11.79 -9.09
C TRP A 51 12.07 -10.77 -8.19
N GLN A 52 13.39 -10.59 -8.31
CA GLN A 52 14.15 -9.61 -7.54
C GLN A 52 13.75 -8.17 -7.84
N ASN A 53 13.18 -7.95 -9.02
CA ASN A 53 12.64 -6.67 -9.42
C ASN A 53 11.14 -6.55 -9.06
N ILE A 54 10.54 -7.64 -8.58
CA ILE A 54 9.14 -7.70 -8.18
C ILE A 54 9.07 -7.50 -6.67
N TRP A 55 9.00 -6.26 -6.26
CA TRP A 55 8.80 -5.93 -4.86
C TRP A 55 7.50 -5.17 -4.67
N VAL A 56 7.03 -5.21 -3.47
CA VAL A 56 5.86 -4.48 -3.02
C VAL A 56 6.23 -3.53 -1.88
N HIS A 57 5.27 -2.76 -1.43
CA HIS A 57 5.39 -1.98 -0.20
C HIS A 57 4.25 -2.38 0.72
N SER A 58 4.52 -3.25 1.67
CA SER A 58 3.53 -3.84 2.56
C SER A 58 4.13 -4.11 3.95
N TRP A 59 3.38 -4.78 4.82
CA TRP A 59 3.82 -5.11 6.18
C TRP A 59 5.07 -6.03 6.23
N ASP A 60 5.28 -6.84 5.23
CA ASP A 60 6.32 -7.87 5.18
C ASP A 60 7.48 -7.55 4.22
N THR A 61 7.36 -6.48 3.46
CA THR A 61 8.42 -5.98 2.57
C THR A 61 8.21 -4.50 2.26
N VAL A 62 9.28 -3.71 2.35
CA VAL A 62 9.24 -2.27 2.12
C VAL A 62 10.12 -1.80 0.95
N TRP A 63 10.62 -2.71 0.13
CA TRP A 63 11.48 -2.37 -1.01
C TRP A 63 10.86 -1.35 -1.96
N GLY A 64 9.55 -1.40 -2.20
CA GLY A 64 8.86 -0.40 -3.02
C GLY A 64 9.08 1.02 -2.51
N GLY A 65 8.93 1.21 -1.19
CA GLY A 65 9.20 2.49 -0.53
C GLY A 65 10.69 2.86 -0.53
N VAL A 66 11.58 1.87 -0.37
CA VAL A 66 13.04 2.11 -0.44
C VAL A 66 13.40 2.70 -1.80
N PHE A 67 12.99 2.09 -2.90
CA PHE A 67 13.31 2.63 -4.24
C PHE A 67 12.63 3.96 -4.52
N ALA A 68 11.42 4.17 -4.01
CA ALA A 68 10.71 5.45 -4.13
C ALA A 68 11.46 6.61 -3.45
N LYS A 69 12.34 6.32 -2.48
CA LYS A 69 13.23 7.31 -1.83
C LYS A 69 14.65 7.27 -2.39
N LEU A 70 15.20 6.08 -2.60
CA LEU A 70 16.58 5.89 -3.01
C LEU A 70 16.84 6.48 -4.41
N ALA A 71 15.96 6.19 -5.39
CA ALA A 71 16.15 6.66 -6.75
C ALA A 71 16.26 8.20 -6.87
N PRO A 72 15.37 8.99 -6.21
CA PRO A 72 15.54 10.45 -6.19
C PRO A 72 16.76 10.94 -5.39
N ILE A 73 17.21 10.21 -4.36
CA ILE A 73 18.38 10.60 -3.55
C ILE A 73 19.67 10.40 -4.34
N THR A 74 19.82 9.27 -4.99
CA THR A 74 21.04 8.91 -5.72
C THR A 74 21.08 9.47 -7.14
N ASP A 75 19.92 9.67 -7.73
CA ASP A 75 19.71 9.97 -9.16
C ASP A 75 20.46 9.00 -10.10
N ASP A 76 20.70 7.77 -9.62
CA ASP A 76 21.38 6.73 -10.37
C ASP A 76 20.40 6.11 -11.39
N PRO A 77 20.78 6.02 -12.70
CA PRO A 77 19.94 5.41 -13.71
C PRO A 77 19.52 3.97 -13.39
N GLU A 78 20.37 3.19 -12.73
CA GLU A 78 20.07 1.81 -12.35
C GLU A 78 18.96 1.76 -11.27
N HIS A 79 19.02 2.63 -10.26
CA HIS A 79 17.97 2.69 -9.24
C HIS A 79 16.64 3.17 -9.82
N TRP A 80 16.67 4.12 -10.74
CA TRP A 80 15.48 4.53 -11.50
C TRP A 80 14.94 3.41 -12.37
N TYR A 81 15.82 2.64 -13.03
CA TYR A 81 15.43 1.49 -13.85
C TYR A 81 14.68 0.45 -13.01
N PHE A 82 15.20 0.04 -11.85
CA PHE A 82 14.53 -0.92 -10.99
C PHE A 82 13.19 -0.41 -10.48
N PHE A 83 13.13 0.86 -10.07
CA PHE A 83 11.87 1.46 -9.63
C PHE A 83 10.83 1.45 -10.75
N ARG A 84 11.19 1.90 -11.94
CA ARG A 84 10.33 1.93 -13.11
C ARG A 84 9.90 0.53 -13.53
N TRP A 85 10.83 -0.40 -13.65
CA TRP A 85 10.55 -1.77 -14.07
C TRP A 85 9.49 -2.45 -13.19
N ASN A 86 9.55 -2.25 -11.87
CA ASN A 86 8.56 -2.79 -10.95
C ASN A 86 7.15 -2.20 -11.19
N ILE A 87 7.06 -0.90 -11.47
CA ILE A 87 5.78 -0.27 -11.81
C ILE A 87 5.24 -0.78 -13.14
N GLU A 88 6.10 -0.95 -14.15
CA GLU A 88 5.75 -1.55 -15.44
C GLU A 88 5.22 -2.98 -15.25
N TYR A 89 5.90 -3.79 -14.44
CA TYR A 89 5.48 -5.14 -14.09
C TYR A 89 4.06 -5.16 -13.49
N TRP A 90 3.75 -4.23 -12.59
CA TRP A 90 2.44 -4.10 -11.97
C TRP A 90 1.38 -3.57 -12.93
N SER A 91 1.69 -2.52 -13.66
CA SER A 91 0.71 -1.80 -14.48
C SER A 91 0.39 -2.50 -15.79
N GLY A 92 1.33 -3.28 -16.32
CA GLY A 92 1.26 -3.79 -17.69
C GLY A 92 1.61 -2.74 -18.75
N VAL A 93 2.06 -1.57 -18.33
CA VAL A 93 2.68 -0.60 -19.25
C VAL A 93 3.96 -1.24 -19.84
N PRO A 94 4.18 -1.18 -21.15
CA PRO A 94 5.33 -1.81 -21.77
C PRO A 94 6.65 -1.42 -21.11
N HIS A 95 7.50 -2.42 -20.89
CA HIS A 95 8.83 -2.19 -20.38
C HIS A 95 9.68 -1.32 -21.34
N GLU A 96 10.65 -0.63 -20.77
CA GLU A 96 11.62 0.13 -21.57
C GLU A 96 12.39 -0.77 -22.53
N ASP A 97 12.70 -2.01 -22.14
CA ASP A 97 13.14 -3.07 -23.06
C ASP A 97 11.93 -3.67 -23.78
N PRO A 98 11.76 -3.46 -25.10
CA PRO A 98 10.61 -3.96 -25.84
C PRO A 98 10.58 -5.50 -25.96
N ASN A 99 11.66 -6.18 -25.58
CA ASN A 99 11.72 -7.66 -25.57
C ASN A 99 11.30 -8.24 -24.21
N ASP A 100 11.16 -7.41 -23.19
CA ASP A 100 10.67 -7.85 -21.88
C ASP A 100 9.13 -7.86 -21.88
N GLY A 101 8.55 -9.03 -21.80
CA GLY A 101 7.11 -9.26 -21.72
C GLY A 101 6.66 -9.74 -20.35
N THR A 102 7.45 -9.50 -19.32
CA THR A 102 7.19 -9.99 -17.95
C THR A 102 6.26 -9.04 -17.20
N PHE A 103 5.01 -9.44 -17.01
CA PHE A 103 4.00 -8.63 -16.33
C PHE A 103 3.25 -9.45 -15.28
N LEU A 104 2.80 -8.78 -14.23
CA LEU A 104 1.88 -9.34 -13.27
C LEU A 104 0.56 -9.71 -13.98
N ALA A 105 0.03 -10.88 -13.67
CA ALA A 105 -1.25 -11.29 -14.23
C ALA A 105 -2.38 -10.34 -13.81
N ALA A 106 -3.34 -10.15 -14.72
CA ALA A 106 -4.57 -9.42 -14.44
C ALA A 106 -5.74 -10.38 -14.34
N SER A 107 -6.73 -10.02 -13.54
CA SER A 107 -8.05 -10.68 -13.57
C SER A 107 -8.76 -10.44 -14.92
N PRO A 108 -9.85 -11.15 -15.21
CA PRO A 108 -10.64 -10.92 -16.44
C PRO A 108 -11.09 -9.46 -16.63
N ALA A 109 -11.37 -8.74 -15.55
CA ALA A 109 -11.73 -7.32 -15.61
C ALA A 109 -10.52 -6.35 -15.57
N GLY A 110 -9.30 -6.88 -15.59
CA GLY A 110 -8.07 -6.06 -15.65
C GLY A 110 -7.50 -5.64 -14.31
N TYR A 111 -8.01 -6.18 -13.20
CA TYR A 111 -7.44 -5.92 -11.90
C TYR A 111 -6.10 -6.65 -11.70
N ARG A 112 -5.08 -5.94 -11.25
CA ARG A 112 -3.74 -6.50 -11.02
C ARG A 112 -3.55 -6.90 -9.57
N MET A 113 -3.17 -8.14 -9.33
CA MET A 113 -3.01 -8.66 -7.98
C MET A 113 -1.83 -9.63 -7.85
N LEU A 114 -1.14 -9.55 -6.74
CA LEU A 114 -0.01 -10.44 -6.43
C LEU A 114 -0.49 -11.75 -5.78
N THR A 115 -1.49 -11.67 -4.93
CA THR A 115 -2.06 -12.79 -4.18
C THR A 115 -3.52 -12.49 -3.84
N THR A 116 -4.32 -13.53 -3.66
CA THR A 116 -5.73 -13.39 -3.30
C THR A 116 -5.91 -12.79 -1.91
N TRP A 117 -5.11 -13.21 -0.92
CA TRP A 117 -5.24 -12.69 0.43
C TRP A 117 -4.76 -11.25 0.52
N GLY A 118 -5.73 -10.37 0.72
CA GLY A 118 -5.46 -8.94 0.83
C GLY A 118 -4.94 -8.33 -0.48
N SER A 119 -5.51 -8.74 -1.62
CA SER A 119 -5.09 -8.26 -2.94
C SER A 119 -5.10 -6.75 -3.07
N ALA A 120 -6.08 -6.09 -2.43
CA ALA A 120 -6.26 -4.64 -2.50
C ALA A 120 -5.11 -3.86 -1.86
N ARG A 121 -4.53 -4.36 -0.75
CA ARG A 121 -3.39 -3.67 -0.09
C ARG A 121 -2.17 -3.57 -1.01
N TYR A 122 -1.83 -4.67 -1.68
CA TYR A 122 -0.68 -4.72 -2.58
C TYR A 122 -0.89 -3.84 -3.81
N ASN A 123 -2.09 -3.89 -4.39
CA ASN A 123 -2.45 -3.07 -5.53
C ASN A 123 -2.40 -1.57 -5.18
N MET A 124 -2.99 -1.15 -4.07
CA MET A 124 -2.96 0.24 -3.61
C MET A 124 -1.54 0.72 -3.27
N ALA A 125 -0.71 -0.13 -2.69
CA ALA A 125 0.69 0.20 -2.42
C ALA A 125 1.50 0.36 -3.72
N ALA A 126 1.25 -0.48 -4.73
CA ALA A 126 1.87 -0.34 -6.05
C ALA A 126 1.43 0.95 -6.76
N GLN A 127 0.13 1.32 -6.67
CA GLN A 127 -0.37 2.60 -7.15
C GLN A 127 0.32 3.78 -6.45
N MET A 128 0.45 3.75 -5.12
CA MET A 128 1.18 4.78 -4.37
C MET A 128 2.61 4.93 -4.90
N CYS A 129 3.33 3.83 -5.09
CA CYS A 129 4.69 3.86 -5.64
C CYS A 129 4.72 4.45 -7.06
N ALA A 130 3.75 4.09 -7.93
CA ALA A 130 3.65 4.63 -9.28
C ALA A 130 3.38 6.15 -9.30
N LEU A 131 2.52 6.62 -8.40
CA LEU A 131 2.23 8.06 -8.26
C LEU A 131 3.42 8.83 -7.69
N VAL A 132 4.19 8.24 -6.78
CA VAL A 132 5.47 8.81 -6.31
C VAL A 132 6.47 8.89 -7.47
N TYR A 133 6.60 7.84 -8.28
CA TYR A 133 7.45 7.86 -9.49
C TYR A 133 7.03 9.00 -10.43
N ASN A 134 5.73 9.11 -10.72
CA ASN A 134 5.16 10.13 -11.61
C ASN A 134 5.50 11.57 -11.16
N LYS A 135 5.67 11.81 -9.86
CA LYS A 135 6.07 13.13 -9.34
C LYS A 135 7.46 13.56 -9.82
N TYR A 136 8.37 12.63 -10.03
CA TYR A 136 9.75 12.89 -10.49
C TYR A 136 9.92 12.69 -12.00
N LYS A 137 9.28 11.67 -12.52
CA LYS A 137 9.35 11.26 -13.94
C LYS A 137 7.91 11.07 -14.46
N PRO A 138 7.26 12.15 -14.90
CA PRO A 138 5.86 12.11 -15.35
C PRO A 138 5.62 11.04 -16.42
N ASN A 139 4.62 10.18 -16.18
CA ASN A 139 4.18 9.14 -17.09
C ASN A 139 2.65 8.97 -16.97
N GLN A 140 1.93 9.39 -18.00
CA GLN A 140 0.47 9.37 -18.00
C GLN A 140 -0.10 7.94 -17.97
N ASP A 141 0.57 6.96 -18.58
CA ASP A 141 0.09 5.57 -18.62
C ASP A 141 0.06 4.98 -17.20
N PHE A 142 1.03 5.33 -16.34
CA PHE A 142 1.02 4.93 -14.94
C PHE A 142 -0.11 5.59 -14.15
N VAL A 143 -0.37 6.86 -14.42
CA VAL A 143 -1.47 7.60 -13.79
C VAL A 143 -2.82 7.01 -14.20
N ASP A 144 -3.00 6.71 -15.48
CA ASP A 144 -4.24 6.12 -16.02
C ASP A 144 -4.46 4.72 -15.44
N TRP A 145 -3.40 3.92 -15.30
CA TRP A 145 -3.45 2.64 -14.60
C TRP A 145 -3.90 2.81 -13.14
N CYS A 146 -3.27 3.71 -12.39
CA CYS A 146 -3.64 3.96 -11.00
C CYS A 146 -5.11 4.36 -10.88
N LYS A 147 -5.57 5.25 -11.77
CA LYS A 147 -6.98 5.66 -11.76
C LYS A 147 -7.92 4.49 -12.06
N GLY A 148 -7.62 3.68 -13.07
CA GLY A 148 -8.46 2.53 -13.44
C GLY A 148 -8.52 1.48 -12.32
N GLN A 149 -7.40 1.21 -11.64
CA GLN A 149 -7.38 0.29 -10.49
C GLN A 149 -8.14 0.87 -9.28
N THR A 150 -8.04 2.18 -9.07
CA THR A 150 -8.82 2.87 -8.03
C THR A 150 -10.32 2.83 -8.35
N ASP A 151 -10.73 3.13 -9.57
CA ASP A 151 -12.13 3.05 -9.99
C ASP A 151 -12.68 1.62 -9.78
N TYR A 152 -11.89 0.60 -10.14
CA TYR A 152 -12.23 -0.80 -9.87
C TYR A 152 -12.48 -1.06 -8.38
N LEU A 153 -11.57 -0.63 -7.51
CA LEU A 153 -11.70 -0.82 -6.06
C LEU A 153 -12.86 -0.02 -5.45
N LEU A 154 -13.27 1.05 -6.09
CA LEU A 154 -14.42 1.87 -5.68
C LEU A 154 -15.76 1.42 -6.26
N GLY A 155 -15.81 0.32 -7.02
CA GLY A 155 -17.04 -0.32 -7.45
C GLY A 155 -17.20 -0.52 -8.96
N ASP A 156 -16.34 0.05 -9.81
CA ASP A 156 -16.34 -0.21 -11.26
C ASP A 156 -15.71 -1.59 -11.56
N ASN A 157 -16.36 -2.64 -11.07
CA ASN A 157 -15.91 -4.02 -11.15
C ASN A 157 -17.09 -4.98 -11.37
N PRO A 158 -16.83 -6.25 -11.77
CA PRO A 158 -17.90 -7.22 -12.06
C PRO A 158 -18.84 -7.54 -10.88
N MET A 159 -18.41 -7.30 -9.65
CA MET A 159 -19.21 -7.52 -8.44
C MET A 159 -20.05 -6.29 -8.06
N ASP A 160 -19.89 -5.16 -8.76
CA ASP A 160 -20.51 -3.86 -8.37
C ASP A 160 -20.29 -3.59 -6.87
N THR A 161 -19.08 -3.84 -6.37
CA THR A 161 -18.75 -3.76 -4.94
C THR A 161 -17.61 -2.79 -4.70
N CYS A 162 -17.87 -1.78 -3.88
CA CYS A 162 -16.83 -0.91 -3.37
C CYS A 162 -16.11 -1.59 -2.19
N TYR A 163 -14.78 -1.73 -2.28
CA TYR A 163 -13.97 -2.37 -1.24
C TYR A 163 -13.55 -1.42 -0.11
N LEU A 164 -14.02 -0.18 -0.13
CA LEU A 164 -13.82 0.80 0.93
C LEU A 164 -15.06 0.90 1.80
N VAL A 165 -15.02 0.39 3.01
CA VAL A 165 -16.15 0.30 3.93
C VAL A 165 -16.79 1.66 4.17
N GLY A 166 -18.10 1.75 3.96
CA GLY A 166 -18.91 2.94 4.24
C GLY A 166 -18.75 4.09 3.24
N TYR A 167 -17.98 3.93 2.17
CA TYR A 167 -17.78 4.97 1.17
C TYR A 167 -19.00 5.13 0.24
N ALA A 168 -19.61 4.04 -0.21
CA ALA A 168 -20.72 4.00 -1.15
C ALA A 168 -21.83 3.07 -0.66
N GLU A 169 -23.01 3.12 -1.29
CA GLU A 169 -24.14 2.25 -0.94
C GLU A 169 -23.82 0.75 -1.18
N ASN A 170 -22.98 0.47 -2.18
CA ASN A 170 -22.52 -0.87 -2.54
C ASN A 170 -21.19 -1.26 -1.86
N SER A 171 -20.78 -0.56 -0.81
CA SER A 171 -19.56 -0.89 -0.07
C SER A 171 -19.70 -2.22 0.66
N ALA A 172 -18.56 -2.95 0.78
CA ALA A 172 -18.44 -4.07 1.69
C ALA A 172 -18.83 -3.64 3.11
N VAL A 173 -19.62 -4.48 3.80
CA VAL A 173 -20.19 -4.15 5.12
C VAL A 173 -19.74 -5.11 6.23
N ASN A 174 -19.03 -6.20 5.87
CA ASN A 174 -18.62 -7.24 6.80
C ASN A 174 -17.08 -7.36 6.94
N PRO A 175 -16.35 -6.27 7.25
CA PRO A 175 -14.91 -6.39 7.45
C PRO A 175 -14.60 -7.39 8.57
N HIS A 176 -13.57 -8.21 8.36
CA HIS A 176 -13.08 -9.16 9.37
C HIS A 176 -12.36 -8.40 10.49
N HIS A 177 -13.13 -7.70 11.32
CA HIS A 177 -12.62 -6.83 12.36
C HIS A 177 -13.45 -6.94 13.64
N ARG A 178 -12.86 -7.55 14.67
CA ARG A 178 -13.58 -7.90 15.89
C ARG A 178 -14.18 -6.70 16.63
N ALA A 179 -13.48 -5.59 16.70
CA ALA A 179 -13.97 -4.41 17.42
C ALA A 179 -15.16 -3.75 16.72
N SER A 180 -15.12 -3.61 15.38
CA SER A 180 -16.26 -3.07 14.63
C SER A 180 -17.46 -4.01 14.67
N HIS A 181 -17.22 -5.32 14.63
CA HIS A 181 -18.26 -6.32 14.80
C HIS A 181 -18.96 -6.20 16.17
N GLY A 182 -18.21 -5.88 17.22
CA GLY A 182 -18.74 -5.64 18.57
C GLY A 182 -19.23 -6.90 19.27
N SER A 183 -18.70 -8.09 18.92
CA SER A 183 -19.00 -9.32 19.64
C SER A 183 -18.50 -9.27 21.09
N THR A 184 -19.38 -9.65 22.00
CA THR A 184 -19.06 -9.86 23.43
C THR A 184 -18.73 -11.32 23.74
N THR A 185 -18.71 -12.18 22.70
CA THR A 185 -18.41 -13.61 22.78
C THR A 185 -17.14 -13.94 21.97
N ASN A 186 -16.76 -15.22 21.92
CA ASN A 186 -15.67 -15.68 21.03
C ASN A 186 -16.15 -15.97 19.60
N SER A 187 -17.41 -15.68 19.27
CA SER A 187 -17.98 -15.92 17.96
C SER A 187 -18.01 -14.63 17.15
N MET A 188 -17.56 -14.69 15.90
CA MET A 188 -17.74 -13.64 14.90
C MET A 188 -19.13 -13.69 14.23
N LEU A 189 -19.99 -14.65 14.61
CA LEU A 189 -21.37 -14.76 14.15
C LEU A 189 -22.39 -14.17 15.14
N ILE A 190 -21.92 -13.62 16.26
CA ILE A 190 -22.78 -13.05 17.30
C ILE A 190 -22.21 -11.67 17.70
N PRO A 191 -22.91 -10.58 17.37
CA PRO A 191 -24.20 -10.47 16.66
C PRO A 191 -24.12 -10.93 15.20
N GLU A 192 -25.26 -11.13 14.55
CA GLU A 192 -25.34 -11.53 13.14
C GLU A 192 -24.81 -10.44 12.19
N THR A 193 -24.93 -9.18 12.59
CA THR A 193 -24.49 -8.01 11.79
C THR A 193 -23.48 -7.19 12.55
N GLN A 194 -22.66 -6.46 11.81
CA GLN A 194 -21.71 -5.48 12.37
C GLN A 194 -22.45 -4.44 13.23
N ARG A 195 -21.93 -4.15 14.41
CA ARG A 195 -22.48 -3.07 15.29
C ARG A 195 -21.99 -1.70 14.89
N HIS A 196 -20.80 -1.61 14.33
CA HIS A 196 -20.16 -0.35 13.99
C HIS A 196 -19.63 -0.41 12.57
N VAL A 197 -19.85 0.65 11.81
CA VAL A 197 -19.25 0.81 10.49
C VAL A 197 -17.79 1.22 10.68
N LEU A 198 -16.87 0.47 10.10
CA LEU A 198 -15.45 0.81 10.10
C LEU A 198 -15.13 1.70 8.90
N TRP A 199 -15.54 2.96 8.98
CA TRP A 199 -15.46 3.93 7.91
C TRP A 199 -14.06 4.05 7.29
N GLY A 200 -13.98 3.90 5.97
CA GLY A 200 -12.75 4.07 5.22
C GLY A 200 -11.76 2.91 5.31
N ALA A 201 -12.13 1.80 5.96
CA ALA A 201 -11.29 0.62 5.96
C ALA A 201 -11.31 -0.06 4.58
N LEU A 202 -10.13 -0.33 4.03
CA LEU A 202 -9.98 -1.13 2.82
C LEU A 202 -10.01 -2.62 3.19
N VAL A 203 -10.98 -3.36 2.66
CA VAL A 203 -11.05 -4.82 2.83
C VAL A 203 -10.07 -5.53 1.88
N GLY A 204 -9.87 -6.82 2.08
CA GLY A 204 -8.91 -7.64 1.35
C GLY A 204 -9.00 -7.57 -0.18
N GLY A 205 -10.19 -7.36 -0.73
CA GLY A 205 -10.39 -7.21 -2.17
C GLY A 205 -10.77 -8.50 -2.89
N PRO A 206 -10.74 -8.53 -4.24
CA PRO A 206 -11.14 -9.66 -5.06
C PRO A 206 -10.02 -10.70 -5.20
N ASP A 207 -10.41 -11.88 -5.74
CA ASP A 207 -9.48 -12.89 -6.23
C ASP A 207 -9.15 -12.72 -7.74
N GLU A 208 -8.39 -13.67 -8.28
CA GLU A 208 -7.94 -13.68 -9.67
C GLU A 208 -9.09 -13.85 -10.69
N THR A 209 -10.30 -14.14 -10.22
CA THR A 209 -11.52 -14.28 -11.06
C THR A 209 -12.45 -13.08 -10.94
N ASP A 210 -12.02 -12.01 -10.28
CA ASP A 210 -12.82 -10.83 -9.90
C ASP A 210 -13.89 -11.12 -8.83
N PHE A 211 -13.85 -12.30 -8.19
CA PHE A 211 -14.81 -12.66 -7.17
C PHE A 211 -14.40 -12.10 -5.80
N HIS A 212 -15.38 -11.64 -5.04
CA HIS A 212 -15.25 -11.22 -3.64
C HIS A 212 -16.40 -11.79 -2.81
N ARG A 213 -16.12 -12.15 -1.56
CA ARG A 213 -17.14 -12.57 -0.60
C ARG A 213 -17.17 -11.62 0.58
N ASP A 214 -18.25 -10.89 0.73
CA ASP A 214 -18.46 -10.02 1.88
C ASP A 214 -19.02 -10.80 3.09
N ASP A 215 -18.12 -11.57 3.74
CA ASP A 215 -18.43 -12.41 4.91
C ASP A 215 -17.41 -12.15 6.01
N ILE A 216 -17.89 -11.79 7.20
CA ILE A 216 -17.05 -11.46 8.35
C ILE A 216 -16.09 -12.58 8.74
N THR A 217 -16.42 -13.84 8.45
CA THR A 217 -15.58 -15.00 8.77
C THR A 217 -14.51 -15.26 7.73
N ASP A 218 -14.63 -14.61 6.57
CA ASP A 218 -13.70 -14.78 5.46
C ASP A 218 -12.61 -13.69 5.49
N TYR A 219 -11.54 -13.97 6.23
CA TYR A 219 -10.42 -13.05 6.38
C TYR A 219 -9.61 -12.86 5.09
N ILE A 220 -9.70 -13.77 4.12
CA ILE A 220 -8.98 -13.64 2.86
C ILE A 220 -9.49 -12.43 2.09
N TYR A 221 -10.81 -12.27 2.00
CA TYR A 221 -11.46 -11.19 1.26
C TYR A 221 -11.74 -9.94 2.12
N ASN A 222 -11.95 -10.12 3.44
CA ASN A 222 -12.50 -9.07 4.30
C ASN A 222 -11.57 -8.64 5.45
N GLU A 223 -10.33 -9.16 5.54
CA GLU A 223 -9.37 -8.64 6.50
C GLU A 223 -9.14 -7.14 6.24
N VAL A 224 -8.96 -6.39 7.32
CA VAL A 224 -8.59 -4.99 7.33
C VAL A 224 -7.43 -4.78 8.28
N ALA A 225 -6.49 -3.94 7.90
CA ALA A 225 -5.33 -3.62 8.72
C ALA A 225 -4.78 -2.22 8.40
N ILE A 226 -3.90 -1.71 9.24
CA ILE A 226 -3.28 -0.39 9.04
C ILE A 226 -2.46 -0.37 7.74
N ASP A 227 -1.75 -1.45 7.42
CA ASP A 227 -0.97 -1.57 6.19
C ASP A 227 -1.85 -1.60 4.93
N TYR A 228 -3.07 -2.17 4.99
CA TYR A 228 -4.03 -2.11 3.88
C TYR A 228 -4.37 -0.66 3.53
N ASN A 229 -4.64 0.14 4.56
CA ASN A 229 -4.99 1.55 4.38
C ASN A 229 -3.79 2.45 4.08
N ALA A 230 -2.57 2.10 4.47
CA ALA A 230 -1.39 2.94 4.26
C ALA A 230 -1.15 3.23 2.76
N GLY A 231 -1.11 2.18 1.93
CA GLY A 231 -1.00 2.33 0.48
C GLY A 231 -2.20 3.06 -0.13
N CYS A 232 -3.40 2.74 0.36
CA CYS A 232 -4.67 3.35 -0.07
C CYS A 232 -4.66 4.88 0.13
N VAL A 233 -4.29 5.36 1.32
CA VAL A 233 -4.18 6.79 1.61
C VAL A 233 -3.15 7.46 0.70
N GLY A 234 -2.00 6.81 0.47
CA GLY A 234 -0.97 7.34 -0.43
C GLY A 234 -1.43 7.43 -1.88
N ALA A 235 -2.12 6.40 -2.38
CA ALA A 235 -2.67 6.38 -3.74
C ALA A 235 -3.75 7.46 -3.93
N PHE A 236 -4.69 7.57 -3.01
CA PHE A 236 -5.72 8.61 -3.07
C PHE A 236 -5.14 10.02 -2.98
N ALA A 237 -4.15 10.25 -2.12
CA ALA A 237 -3.48 11.54 -2.03
C ALA A 237 -2.79 11.92 -3.35
N GLY A 238 -2.10 10.97 -4.00
CA GLY A 238 -1.47 11.19 -5.30
C GLY A 238 -2.48 11.47 -6.42
N LEU A 239 -3.59 10.71 -6.47
CA LEU A 239 -4.66 10.96 -7.44
C LEU A 239 -5.38 12.28 -7.17
N TYR A 240 -5.57 12.65 -5.90
CA TYR A 240 -6.15 13.94 -5.55
C TYR A 240 -5.24 15.10 -5.97
N GLU A 241 -3.93 14.99 -5.84
CA GLU A 241 -2.98 16.02 -6.33
C GLU A 241 -3.14 16.24 -7.85
N ILE A 242 -3.44 15.17 -8.60
CA ILE A 242 -3.57 15.23 -10.06
C ILE A 242 -4.97 15.70 -10.50
N TYR A 243 -6.02 15.15 -9.90
CA TYR A 243 -7.41 15.33 -10.38
C TYR A 243 -8.28 16.21 -9.48
N GLY A 244 -7.94 16.36 -8.20
CA GLY A 244 -8.79 17.03 -7.21
C GLY A 244 -8.90 18.54 -7.39
N GLN A 245 -7.92 19.19 -7.98
CA GLN A 245 -7.94 20.65 -8.33
C GLN A 245 -8.46 21.56 -7.21
N GLY A 246 -8.17 21.21 -5.95
CA GLY A 246 -8.62 21.98 -4.79
C GLY A 246 -10.10 21.77 -4.42
N GLN A 247 -10.74 20.70 -4.89
CA GLN A 247 -12.07 20.33 -4.41
C GLN A 247 -12.03 20.09 -2.90
N GLU A 248 -13.00 20.63 -2.20
CA GLU A 248 -13.18 20.37 -0.77
C GLU A 248 -13.74 18.94 -0.55
N ALA A 249 -13.50 18.39 0.64
CA ALA A 249 -14.05 17.09 1.02
C ALA A 249 -15.58 17.11 0.91
N ASP A 250 -16.17 16.01 0.45
CA ASP A 250 -17.62 15.85 0.41
C ASP A 250 -18.18 15.92 1.84
N PRO A 251 -19.05 16.90 2.15
CA PRO A 251 -19.59 17.07 3.49
C PRO A 251 -20.54 15.92 3.91
N SER A 252 -20.97 15.07 2.98
CA SER A 252 -21.77 13.88 3.28
C SER A 252 -20.92 12.73 3.85
N VAL A 253 -19.61 12.74 3.63
CA VAL A 253 -18.69 11.76 4.24
C VAL A 253 -18.58 12.09 5.72
N PRO A 254 -18.96 11.15 6.63
CA PRO A 254 -18.88 11.42 8.05
C PRO A 254 -17.44 11.69 8.48
N VAL A 255 -17.14 12.91 8.84
CA VAL A 255 -15.91 13.22 9.55
C VAL A 255 -16.11 12.73 10.99
N TYR A 256 -15.44 11.66 11.36
CA TYR A 256 -15.37 11.22 12.74
C TYR A 256 -14.61 12.31 13.53
N GLN A 257 -15.34 13.23 14.12
CA GLN A 257 -14.77 14.07 15.15
C GLN A 257 -14.63 13.19 16.39
N VAL A 258 -13.47 12.62 16.57
CA VAL A 258 -13.07 12.13 17.89
C VAL A 258 -13.12 13.37 18.78
N ASP A 259 -14.01 13.37 19.77
CA ASP A 259 -13.93 14.37 20.82
C ASP A 259 -12.58 14.16 21.54
N GLU A 260 -11.59 14.94 21.15
CA GLU A 260 -10.23 14.87 21.70
C GLU A 260 -10.23 14.90 23.24
N LYS A 261 -11.19 15.58 23.85
CA LYS A 261 -11.30 15.66 25.30
C LYS A 261 -11.80 14.34 25.92
N SER A 262 -12.69 13.63 25.24
CA SER A 262 -13.15 12.32 25.69
C SER A 262 -12.10 11.23 25.44
N PHE A 263 -11.37 11.30 24.34
CA PHE A 263 -10.28 10.40 24.04
C PHE A 263 -9.11 10.58 25.02
N HIS A 264 -8.71 11.81 25.28
CA HIS A 264 -7.68 12.11 26.30
C HIS A 264 -8.09 11.66 27.70
N LYS A 265 -9.34 11.85 28.10
CA LYS A 265 -9.81 11.39 29.42
C LYS A 265 -9.80 9.87 29.58
N LEU A 266 -10.22 9.11 28.56
CA LEU A 266 -10.22 7.65 28.61
C LEU A 266 -8.76 7.10 28.58
N TRP A 267 -7.91 7.64 27.75
CA TRP A 267 -6.54 7.15 27.58
C TRP A 267 -5.64 7.50 28.77
N LEU A 268 -5.71 8.70 29.29
CA LEU A 268 -4.92 9.15 30.45
C LEU A 268 -5.39 8.51 31.76
N ALA A 269 -6.69 8.18 31.88
CA ALA A 269 -7.21 7.54 33.08
C ALA A 269 -6.87 6.03 33.18
N GLU A 270 -6.64 5.35 32.05
CA GLU A 270 -6.48 3.89 32.02
C GLU A 270 -5.05 3.42 31.69
N SER A 271 -4.15 4.29 31.25
CA SER A 271 -2.78 3.92 30.91
C SER A 271 -1.75 4.38 31.93
N PRO A 272 -1.17 3.46 32.73
CA PRO A 272 -0.09 3.80 33.65
C PRO A 272 1.18 4.31 32.95
N LEU A 273 1.31 4.09 31.64
CA LEU A 273 2.49 4.50 30.86
C LEU A 273 2.48 5.98 30.47
N LEU A 274 1.32 6.64 30.48
CA LEU A 274 1.21 8.08 30.15
C LEU A 274 1.38 8.98 31.38
N GLN A 275 1.29 8.45 32.59
CA GLN A 275 1.60 9.21 33.82
C GLN A 275 3.10 9.55 33.96
N VAL A 276 3.97 9.01 33.10
CA VAL A 276 5.42 9.25 33.10
C VAL A 276 5.82 10.42 32.20
N TRP A 277 4.89 10.98 31.40
CA TRP A 277 5.19 12.03 30.41
C TRP A 277 4.75 13.44 30.83
N ASP A 278 4.16 13.61 32.01
CA ASP A 278 3.82 14.90 32.61
C ASP A 278 4.91 15.41 33.58
N GLY A 279 6.18 15.16 33.26
CA GLY A 279 7.34 15.65 33.99
C GLY A 279 8.19 16.59 33.18
#